data_9605f89c79e107de636cd733e50eb83b
#
_entry.id   9605f89c79e107de636cd733e50eb83b
#
_cell.length_a   1.000
_cell.length_b   1.000
_cell.length_c   1.000
_cell.angle_alpha   90.00
_cell.angle_beta   90.00
_cell.angle_gamma   90.00
#
_symmetry.space_group_name_H-M   'P 1'
#
loop_
_entity.id
_entity.type
_entity.pdbx_description
1 polymer ?
#
loop_
_entity_poly.entity_id
_entity_poly.type
_entity_poly.pdbx_seq_one_letter_code
_entity_poly.pdbx_strand_id
1 'polypeptide(L)'
;MYRNVFLGAILLSMPLVVWSQQDTIADQRLEEIMVTAKLPLVEISAGKTSYRMDASVTQSTGSLYDVLASLPGVVIDSNGNILLNGQSGATILMDGKPTYLSGDELMSLLKSTPATNADKIDLITQPSARHDAAGSSGLIDIRTRKIRLRGVNLALNGNGSLGRTGSGYGGASMNIRENKFNLYLNYSYYQGKDVIDLFIDRAFERDGGRMMQDSYRKRRNYSHYFRTGCDYYLNERTVWGVSLGGNFSRQRENAGMFTEIRETGVAGNTYSHAEQNRNNVSAGTSMVHKLKREGGELSASFDYFHYYRVGNQLMDSFKPDTL
;
A
#
# COMPACT_ATOMS: atom_id res chain seq x y z
N MET A 1 19.90 0.78 -48.41
CA MET A 1 21.03 1.38 -47.70
C MET A 1 20.76 1.22 -46.20
N TYR A 2 21.12 0.07 -45.64
CA TYR A 2 20.87 -0.32 -44.25
C TYR A 2 22.10 0.02 -43.42
N ARG A 3 21.93 0.75 -42.32
CA ARG A 3 23.00 1.07 -41.38
C ARG A 3 22.66 0.45 -40.01
N ASN A 4 23.31 -0.68 -39.74
CA ASN A 4 23.29 -1.40 -38.48
C ASN A 4 23.91 -0.55 -37.37
N VAL A 5 23.17 -0.37 -36.26
CA VAL A 5 23.71 0.15 -35.02
C VAL A 5 23.84 -1.04 -34.05
N PHE A 6 25.07 -1.50 -33.88
CA PHE A 6 25.48 -2.44 -32.85
C PHE A 6 25.50 -1.70 -31.49
N LEU A 7 24.65 -2.07 -30.57
CA LEU A 7 24.79 -1.70 -29.14
C LEU A 7 25.67 -2.75 -28.46
N GLY A 8 26.94 -2.37 -28.19
CA GLY A 8 27.86 -3.17 -27.43
C GLY A 8 27.48 -3.22 -25.93
N ALA A 9 27.25 -4.42 -25.44
CA ALA A 9 27.15 -4.68 -24.00
C ALA A 9 28.55 -4.60 -23.38
N ILE A 10 28.80 -3.58 -22.56
CA ILE A 10 30.01 -3.48 -21.74
C ILE A 10 29.75 -4.29 -20.47
N LEU A 11 30.30 -5.51 -20.45
CA LEU A 11 30.47 -6.31 -19.26
C LEU A 11 31.64 -5.73 -18.44
N LEU A 12 31.33 -5.04 -17.35
CA LEU A 12 32.33 -4.65 -16.34
C LEU A 12 32.74 -5.88 -15.56
N SER A 13 33.89 -6.47 -15.91
CA SER A 13 34.56 -7.49 -15.10
C SER A 13 35.30 -6.82 -13.94
N MET A 14 34.71 -6.86 -12.73
CA MET A 14 35.43 -6.51 -11.50
C MET A 14 36.27 -7.71 -11.03
N PRO A 15 37.58 -7.54 -10.76
CA PRO A 15 38.38 -8.59 -10.15
C PRO A 15 37.98 -8.75 -8.68
N LEU A 16 37.54 -9.93 -8.31
CA LEU A 16 37.35 -10.35 -6.92
C LEU A 16 38.76 -10.55 -6.29
N VAL A 17 39.16 -9.62 -5.46
CA VAL A 17 40.32 -9.81 -4.59
C VAL A 17 39.88 -10.66 -3.39
N VAL A 18 40.22 -11.94 -3.43
CA VAL A 18 40.03 -12.86 -2.30
C VAL A 18 41.17 -12.62 -1.31
N TRP A 19 40.86 -12.02 -0.18
CA TRP A 19 41.79 -11.99 0.97
C TRP A 19 41.56 -13.27 1.76
N SER A 20 42.56 -14.15 1.74
CA SER A 20 42.66 -15.31 2.62
C SER A 20 42.89 -14.82 4.05
N GLN A 21 41.96 -15.02 4.94
CA GLN A 21 42.14 -14.83 6.37
C GLN A 21 42.69 -16.14 6.95
N GLN A 22 43.83 -16.03 7.61
CA GLN A 22 44.46 -17.07 8.40
C GLN A 22 43.65 -17.35 9.67
N ASP A 23 43.16 -18.57 9.81
CA ASP A 23 42.45 -19.05 11.00
C ASP A 23 43.37 -19.01 12.22
N THR A 24 43.08 -18.09 13.11
CA THR A 24 43.60 -18.17 14.50
C THR A 24 42.52 -18.85 15.32
N ILE A 25 42.85 -20.03 15.85
CA ILE A 25 42.02 -20.78 16.80
C ILE A 25 41.78 -19.91 18.03
N ALA A 26 40.61 -19.33 18.11
CA ALA A 26 40.18 -18.58 19.28
C ALA A 26 39.20 -19.44 20.10
N ASP A 27 39.58 -19.63 21.33
CA ASP A 27 38.88 -20.05 22.53
C ASP A 27 37.37 -20.25 22.36
N GLN A 28 36.89 -21.50 22.48
CA GLN A 28 35.48 -21.82 22.60
C GLN A 28 34.94 -21.30 23.94
N ARG A 29 34.53 -20.03 23.97
CA ARG A 29 33.54 -19.59 24.96
C ARG A 29 32.22 -20.18 24.55
N LEU A 30 31.63 -20.98 25.44
CA LEU A 30 30.24 -21.42 25.34
C LEU A 30 29.37 -20.18 25.11
N GLU A 31 28.88 -20.02 23.88
CA GLU A 31 27.88 -19.02 23.59
C GLU A 31 26.63 -19.37 24.42
N GLU A 32 26.27 -18.48 25.30
CA GLU A 32 25.04 -18.49 26.03
C GLU A 32 23.91 -18.64 24.98
N ILE A 33 23.24 -19.79 24.99
CA ILE A 33 22.11 -20.04 24.11
C ILE A 33 21.01 -19.07 24.53
N MET A 34 21.02 -17.89 23.93
CA MET A 34 19.90 -16.97 24.04
C MET A 34 18.72 -17.61 23.33
N VAL A 35 17.82 -18.25 24.07
CA VAL A 35 16.55 -18.73 23.58
C VAL A 35 15.71 -17.51 23.23
N THR A 36 15.89 -17.01 22.02
CA THR A 36 15.04 -15.98 21.48
C THR A 36 13.69 -16.65 21.19
N ALA A 37 12.74 -16.51 22.08
CA ALA A 37 11.37 -16.94 21.84
C ALA A 37 10.89 -16.24 20.58
N LYS A 38 10.66 -17.00 19.49
CA LYS A 38 10.03 -16.46 18.28
C LYS A 38 8.65 -15.98 18.68
N LEU A 39 8.43 -14.69 18.59
CA LEU A 39 7.11 -14.09 18.82
C LEU A 39 6.10 -14.69 17.82
N PRO A 40 4.87 -14.98 18.23
CA PRO A 40 3.86 -15.58 17.36
C PRO A 40 3.59 -14.68 16.14
N LEU A 41 3.33 -15.32 14.98
CA LEU A 41 2.96 -14.64 13.74
C LEU A 41 1.66 -13.86 13.85
N VAL A 42 0.71 -14.44 14.58
CA VAL A 42 -0.60 -13.90 14.81
C VAL A 42 -0.80 -13.81 16.31
N GLU A 43 -1.14 -12.64 16.79
CA GLU A 43 -1.47 -12.36 18.18
C GLU A 43 -2.92 -11.89 18.27
N ILE A 44 -3.75 -12.59 19.03
CA ILE A 44 -5.17 -12.29 19.20
C ILE A 44 -5.38 -11.76 20.59
N SER A 45 -5.95 -10.57 20.70
CA SER A 45 -6.40 -9.96 21.95
C SER A 45 -7.82 -9.45 21.79
N ALA A 46 -8.47 -9.06 22.91
CA ALA A 46 -9.85 -8.61 22.88
C ALA A 46 -10.04 -7.45 21.85
N GLY A 47 -10.85 -7.72 20.82
CA GLY A 47 -11.18 -6.76 19.77
C GLY A 47 -10.03 -6.39 18.81
N LYS A 48 -8.90 -7.13 18.85
CA LYS A 48 -7.74 -6.84 18.02
C LYS A 48 -7.02 -8.11 17.61
N THR A 49 -6.71 -8.24 16.31
CA THR A 49 -5.84 -9.29 15.77
C THR A 49 -4.62 -8.63 15.12
N SER A 50 -3.43 -9.04 15.52
CA SER A 50 -2.17 -8.49 15.05
C SER A 50 -1.42 -9.51 14.20
N TYR A 51 -1.01 -9.13 13.00
CA TYR A 51 -0.23 -9.94 12.07
C TYR A 51 1.18 -9.36 11.95
N ARG A 52 2.20 -10.13 12.31
CA ARG A 52 3.60 -9.74 12.16
C ARG A 52 4.12 -10.08 10.77
N MET A 53 4.81 -9.13 10.15
CA MET A 53 5.30 -9.27 8.78
C MET A 53 6.63 -10.03 8.68
N ASP A 54 7.43 -10.07 9.77
CA ASP A 54 8.77 -10.66 9.78
C ASP A 54 8.82 -12.17 9.61
N ALA A 55 7.71 -12.82 9.85
CA ALA A 55 7.70 -14.26 10.05
C ALA A 55 7.15 -15.04 8.86
N SER A 56 6.71 -14.40 7.78
CA SER A 56 6.23 -15.06 6.56
C SER A 56 6.92 -14.49 5.32
N VAL A 57 7.73 -15.31 4.67
CA VAL A 57 8.39 -14.97 3.39
C VAL A 57 7.36 -14.58 2.33
N THR A 58 6.18 -15.19 2.36
CA THR A 58 5.08 -14.92 1.42
C THR A 58 4.47 -13.53 1.63
N GLN A 59 4.45 -13.02 2.85
CA GLN A 59 3.91 -11.71 3.19
C GLN A 59 4.91 -10.57 2.91
N SER A 60 6.20 -10.88 2.77
CA SER A 60 7.25 -9.89 2.51
C SER A 60 7.51 -9.63 1.02
N THR A 61 6.89 -10.38 0.11
CA THR A 61 7.20 -10.35 -1.33
C THR A 61 6.24 -9.52 -2.19
N GLY A 62 5.16 -9.00 -1.63
CA GLY A 62 4.15 -8.23 -2.35
C GLY A 62 4.09 -6.75 -1.96
N SER A 63 3.03 -6.09 -2.40
CA SER A 63 2.63 -4.78 -1.92
C SER A 63 1.81 -4.88 -0.63
N LEU A 64 1.59 -3.78 0.07
CA LEU A 64 0.65 -3.76 1.20
C LEU A 64 -0.77 -4.17 0.79
N TYR A 65 -1.16 -3.89 -0.45
CA TYR A 65 -2.42 -4.35 -1.01
C TYR A 65 -2.52 -5.87 -1.03
N ASP A 66 -1.49 -6.55 -1.56
CA ASP A 66 -1.48 -8.02 -1.69
C ASP A 66 -1.54 -8.69 -0.31
N VAL A 67 -0.82 -8.12 0.65
CA VAL A 67 -0.87 -8.59 2.04
C VAL A 67 -2.25 -8.41 2.64
N LEU A 68 -2.82 -7.22 2.57
CA LEU A 68 -4.16 -6.96 3.13
C LEU A 68 -5.22 -7.85 2.50
N ALA A 69 -5.17 -8.05 1.17
CA ALA A 69 -6.10 -8.94 0.47
C ALA A 69 -5.97 -10.42 0.88
N SER A 70 -4.81 -10.81 1.44
CA SER A 70 -4.55 -12.18 1.93
C SER A 70 -4.93 -12.38 3.41
N LEU A 71 -5.18 -11.30 4.17
CA LEU A 71 -5.50 -11.41 5.59
C LEU A 71 -6.91 -11.92 5.82
N PRO A 72 -7.11 -12.89 6.73
CA PRO A 72 -8.44 -13.35 7.12
C PRO A 72 -9.31 -12.20 7.64
N GLY A 73 -10.56 -12.15 7.18
CA GLY A 73 -11.52 -11.11 7.57
C GLY A 73 -11.38 -9.78 6.82
N VAL A 74 -10.41 -9.64 5.93
CA VAL A 74 -10.26 -8.47 5.05
C VAL A 74 -10.72 -8.83 3.65
N VAL A 75 -11.62 -8.03 3.09
CA VAL A 75 -12.07 -8.14 1.69
C VAL A 75 -11.92 -6.77 1.04
N ILE A 76 -11.34 -6.74 -0.14
CA ILE A 76 -11.21 -5.52 -0.93
C ILE A 76 -12.10 -5.65 -2.16
N ASP A 77 -13.08 -4.76 -2.29
CA ASP A 77 -14.01 -4.79 -3.41
C ASP A 77 -13.41 -4.20 -4.69
N SER A 78 -14.14 -4.32 -5.81
CA SER A 78 -13.72 -3.79 -7.12
C SER A 78 -13.61 -2.26 -7.17
N ASN A 79 -14.20 -1.55 -6.22
CA ASN A 79 -14.17 -0.10 -6.10
C ASN A 79 -13.06 0.38 -5.15
N GLY A 80 -12.30 -0.55 -4.55
CA GLY A 80 -11.22 -0.25 -3.62
C GLY A 80 -11.68 0.02 -2.19
N ASN A 81 -12.92 -0.32 -1.84
CA ASN A 81 -13.37 -0.24 -0.47
C ASN A 81 -12.89 -1.46 0.30
N ILE A 82 -12.44 -1.23 1.52
CA ILE A 82 -11.98 -2.30 2.38
C ILE A 82 -13.08 -2.66 3.37
N LEU A 83 -13.44 -3.94 3.36
CA LEU A 83 -14.38 -4.53 4.31
C LEU A 83 -13.58 -5.27 5.37
N LEU A 84 -13.95 -5.08 6.63
CA LEU A 84 -13.41 -5.83 7.76
C LEU A 84 -14.54 -6.67 8.37
N ASN A 85 -14.36 -7.99 8.38
CA ASN A 85 -15.38 -8.96 8.82
C ASN A 85 -16.76 -8.76 8.16
N GLY A 86 -16.75 -8.42 6.85
CA GLY A 86 -17.97 -8.20 6.06
C GLY A 86 -18.60 -6.82 6.21
N GLN A 87 -18.07 -5.95 7.08
CA GLN A 87 -18.54 -4.57 7.25
C GLN A 87 -17.71 -3.62 6.41
N SER A 88 -18.36 -2.80 5.57
CA SER A 88 -17.70 -1.82 4.71
C SER A 88 -17.33 -0.55 5.48
N GLY A 89 -16.25 0.13 5.07
CA GLY A 89 -15.86 1.41 5.64
C GLY A 89 -14.79 1.31 6.73
N ALA A 90 -13.99 0.25 6.72
CA ALA A 90 -12.82 0.16 7.61
C ALA A 90 -11.86 1.32 7.34
N THR A 91 -11.43 2.00 8.41
CA THR A 91 -10.48 3.11 8.32
C THR A 91 -9.05 2.57 8.35
N ILE A 92 -8.22 3.00 7.40
CA ILE A 92 -6.82 2.63 7.36
C ILE A 92 -5.98 3.67 8.08
N LEU A 93 -5.20 3.18 9.04
CA LEU A 93 -4.20 3.96 9.76
C LEU A 93 -2.79 3.57 9.28
N MET A 94 -1.88 4.53 9.27
CA MET A 94 -0.45 4.31 9.12
C MET A 94 0.25 4.84 10.38
N ASP A 95 0.85 3.95 11.16
CA ASP A 95 1.46 4.26 12.46
C ASP A 95 0.49 4.95 13.45
N GLY A 96 -0.77 4.51 13.46
CA GLY A 96 -1.82 5.06 14.31
C GLY A 96 -2.46 6.35 13.82
N LYS A 97 -2.08 6.87 12.64
CA LYS A 97 -2.62 8.09 12.05
C LYS A 97 -3.53 7.76 10.86
N PRO A 98 -4.74 8.32 10.77
CA PRO A 98 -5.63 8.09 9.63
C PRO A 98 -4.98 8.52 8.31
N THR A 99 -5.16 7.71 7.27
CA THR A 99 -4.67 8.07 5.93
C THR A 99 -5.59 9.08 5.24
N TYR A 100 -6.84 9.20 5.68
CA TYR A 100 -7.88 10.03 5.06
C TYR A 100 -8.11 9.72 3.57
N LEU A 101 -7.69 8.54 3.12
CA LEU A 101 -7.85 8.06 1.76
C LEU A 101 -8.91 6.95 1.70
N SER A 102 -9.60 6.85 0.58
CA SER A 102 -10.61 5.81 0.33
C SER A 102 -10.61 5.39 -1.14
N GLY A 103 -11.23 4.27 -1.44
CA GLY A 103 -11.39 3.79 -2.81
C GLY A 103 -10.07 3.70 -3.57
N ASP A 104 -10.05 4.21 -4.80
CA ASP A 104 -8.90 4.14 -5.71
C ASP A 104 -7.63 4.84 -5.18
N GLU A 105 -7.76 5.88 -4.35
CA GLU A 105 -6.63 6.60 -3.76
C GLU A 105 -5.91 5.71 -2.74
N LEU A 106 -6.68 5.08 -1.87
CA LEU A 106 -6.16 4.14 -0.89
C LEU A 106 -5.53 2.93 -1.58
N MET A 107 -6.17 2.42 -2.63
CA MET A 107 -5.63 1.34 -3.46
C MET A 107 -4.29 1.70 -4.08
N SER A 108 -4.17 2.93 -4.61
CA SER A 108 -2.93 3.42 -5.20
C SER A 108 -1.81 3.48 -4.15
N LEU A 109 -2.10 3.99 -2.95
CA LEU A 109 -1.16 4.00 -1.83
C LEU A 109 -0.72 2.58 -1.45
N LEU A 110 -1.68 1.67 -1.25
CA LEU A 110 -1.39 0.30 -0.81
C LEU A 110 -0.61 -0.50 -1.87
N LYS A 111 -0.94 -0.35 -3.16
CA LYS A 111 -0.21 -1.01 -4.27
C LYS A 111 1.19 -0.44 -4.47
N SER A 112 1.40 0.85 -4.19
CA SER A 112 2.71 1.49 -4.32
C SER A 112 3.61 1.29 -3.09
N THR A 113 3.06 0.85 -1.96
CA THR A 113 3.85 0.65 -0.74
C THR A 113 4.25 -0.82 -0.63
N PRO A 114 5.57 -1.13 -0.61
CA PRO A 114 6.07 -2.49 -0.42
C PRO A 114 5.65 -3.08 0.92
N ALA A 115 5.29 -4.37 0.95
CA ALA A 115 4.96 -5.09 2.17
C ALA A 115 6.12 -5.10 3.20
N THR A 116 7.36 -5.07 2.71
CA THR A 116 8.58 -5.01 3.53
C THR A 116 8.68 -3.75 4.39
N ASN A 117 7.94 -2.70 4.03
CA ASN A 117 7.88 -1.47 4.82
C ASN A 117 6.99 -1.62 6.07
N ALA A 118 6.16 -2.65 6.14
CA ALA A 118 5.38 -2.95 7.34
C ALA A 118 6.13 -3.88 8.29
N ASP A 119 5.98 -3.62 9.57
CA ASP A 119 6.41 -4.48 10.67
C ASP A 119 5.27 -5.35 11.17
N LYS A 120 4.08 -4.75 11.25
CA LYS A 120 2.87 -5.35 11.79
C LYS A 120 1.62 -4.72 11.20
N ILE A 121 0.58 -5.53 11.04
CA ILE A 121 -0.77 -5.07 10.69
C ILE A 121 -1.73 -5.45 11.81
N ASP A 122 -2.39 -4.46 12.39
CA ASP A 122 -3.36 -4.63 13.46
C ASP A 122 -4.77 -4.48 12.87
N LEU A 123 -5.58 -5.54 12.92
CA LEU A 123 -7.02 -5.49 12.63
C LEU A 123 -7.76 -5.21 13.93
N ILE A 124 -8.40 -4.06 14.06
CA ILE A 124 -9.09 -3.60 15.28
C ILE A 124 -10.58 -3.55 14.99
N THR A 125 -11.31 -4.53 15.52
CA THR A 125 -12.77 -4.65 15.34
C THR A 125 -13.56 -3.85 16.38
N GLN A 126 -12.92 -3.53 17.50
CA GLN A 126 -13.50 -2.71 18.57
C GLN A 126 -12.56 -1.52 18.85
N PRO A 127 -12.69 -0.43 18.07
CA PRO A 127 -11.88 0.75 18.30
C PRO A 127 -12.15 1.37 19.67
N SER A 128 -11.08 1.78 20.35
CA SER A 128 -11.23 2.56 21.58
C SER A 128 -11.68 3.99 21.27
N ALA A 129 -12.21 4.71 22.27
CA ALA A 129 -12.64 6.11 22.17
C ALA A 129 -11.53 7.05 21.65
N ARG A 130 -10.26 6.65 21.70
CA ARG A 130 -9.11 7.39 21.11
C ARG A 130 -9.17 7.46 19.57
N HIS A 131 -9.83 6.50 18.93
CA HIS A 131 -9.93 6.38 17.46
C HIS A 131 -11.34 6.68 17.00
N ASP A 132 -11.94 7.70 17.58
CA ASP A 132 -13.34 8.01 17.46
C ASP A 132 -13.90 7.97 16.05
N ALA A 133 -15.07 7.35 16.02
CA ALA A 133 -16.34 7.72 15.38
C ALA A 133 -16.38 7.99 13.85
N ALA A 134 -15.31 7.98 13.12
CA ALA A 134 -15.38 8.20 11.67
C ALA A 134 -15.79 6.94 10.87
N GLY A 135 -15.96 5.77 11.52
CA GLY A 135 -16.35 4.56 10.81
C GLY A 135 -16.73 3.44 11.78
N SER A 136 -17.92 2.94 11.65
CA SER A 136 -18.49 1.88 12.50
C SER A 136 -17.89 0.48 12.26
N SER A 137 -17.02 0.31 11.28
CA SER A 137 -16.63 -1.00 10.74
C SER A 137 -15.26 -1.50 11.20
N GLY A 138 -14.58 -0.74 12.09
CA GLY A 138 -13.27 -1.07 12.60
C GLY A 138 -12.11 -0.35 11.91
N LEU A 139 -10.90 -0.64 12.38
CA LEU A 139 -9.67 0.00 11.94
C LEU A 139 -8.65 -1.04 11.49
N ILE A 140 -7.85 -0.71 10.50
CA ILE A 140 -6.68 -1.48 10.09
C ILE A 140 -5.46 -0.58 10.27
N ASP A 141 -4.63 -0.85 11.27
CA ASP A 141 -3.44 -0.04 11.55
C ASP A 141 -2.19 -0.74 11.03
N ILE A 142 -1.58 -0.14 10.02
CA ILE A 142 -0.35 -0.62 9.40
C ILE A 142 0.82 0.06 10.11
N ARG A 143 1.55 -0.72 10.90
CA ARG A 143 2.75 -0.25 11.60
C ARG A 143 3.95 -0.41 10.68
N THR A 144 4.63 0.71 10.42
CA THR A 144 5.84 0.69 9.59
C THR A 144 7.04 0.16 10.37
N ARG A 145 7.93 -0.53 9.66
CA ARG A 145 9.16 -1.09 10.23
C ARG A 145 10.11 0.02 10.66
N LYS A 146 10.47 0.00 11.93
CA LYS A 146 11.47 0.91 12.49
C LYS A 146 12.80 0.16 12.65
N ILE A 147 13.76 0.48 11.80
CA ILE A 147 15.10 -0.12 11.87
C ILE A 147 15.79 0.44 13.12
N ARG A 148 16.19 -0.44 14.04
CA ARG A 148 16.85 -0.08 15.30
C ARG A 148 18.38 -0.15 15.23
N LEU A 149 18.93 -0.67 14.15
CA LEU A 149 20.37 -0.76 13.94
C LEU A 149 20.97 0.64 13.79
N ARG A 150 22.09 0.89 14.47
CA ARG A 150 22.87 2.14 14.31
C ARG A 150 23.59 2.14 12.97
N GLY A 151 23.81 3.32 12.40
CA GLY A 151 24.49 3.50 11.12
C GLY A 151 23.51 3.73 9.97
N VAL A 152 23.95 3.46 8.77
CA VAL A 152 23.19 3.64 7.52
C VAL A 152 22.69 2.29 7.05
N ASN A 153 21.39 2.18 6.88
CA ASN A 153 20.74 1.00 6.33
C ASN A 153 20.04 1.41 5.05
N LEU A 154 20.31 0.70 3.95
CA LEU A 154 19.68 0.86 2.64
C LEU A 154 19.06 -0.47 2.23
N ALA A 155 17.80 -0.43 1.82
CA ALA A 155 17.13 -1.57 1.25
C ALA A 155 16.51 -1.18 -0.11
N LEU A 156 16.72 -2.02 -1.12
CA LEU A 156 16.08 -1.93 -2.43
C LEU A 156 15.11 -3.09 -2.56
N ASN A 157 13.96 -2.82 -3.14
CA ASN A 157 12.95 -3.82 -3.38
C ASN A 157 12.31 -3.62 -4.75
N GLY A 158 11.84 -4.71 -5.33
CA GLY A 158 11.13 -4.69 -6.60
C GLY A 158 10.30 -5.96 -6.74
N ASN A 159 9.16 -5.84 -7.39
CA ASN A 159 8.29 -6.95 -7.69
C ASN A 159 7.64 -6.73 -9.06
N GLY A 160 7.48 -7.81 -9.81
CA GLY A 160 6.75 -7.84 -11.07
C GLY A 160 5.72 -8.95 -11.03
N SER A 161 4.51 -8.66 -11.48
CA SER A 161 3.43 -9.62 -11.63
C SER A 161 2.96 -9.66 -13.06
N LEU A 162 2.87 -10.86 -13.61
CA LEU A 162 2.36 -11.13 -14.96
C LEU A 162 1.16 -12.09 -14.83
N GLY A 163 0.03 -11.64 -15.34
CA GLY A 163 -1.21 -12.40 -15.44
C GLY A 163 -1.92 -12.00 -16.73
N ARG A 164 -3.21 -11.79 -16.70
CA ARG A 164 -3.96 -11.19 -17.81
C ARG A 164 -3.43 -9.80 -18.16
N THR A 165 -2.88 -9.11 -17.17
CA THR A 165 -2.21 -7.81 -17.29
C THR A 165 -0.93 -7.80 -16.45
N GLY A 166 0.02 -6.94 -16.82
CA GLY A 166 1.27 -6.79 -16.08
C GLY A 166 1.21 -5.62 -15.09
N SER A 167 1.82 -5.82 -13.93
CA SER A 167 2.08 -4.78 -12.96
C SER A 167 3.46 -4.96 -12.32
N GLY A 168 3.98 -3.89 -11.76
CA GLY A 168 5.23 -3.95 -11.04
C GLY A 168 5.44 -2.72 -10.17
N TYR A 169 6.28 -2.87 -9.17
CA TYR A 169 6.78 -1.75 -8.39
C TYR A 169 8.27 -1.88 -8.13
N GLY A 170 8.92 -0.75 -7.90
CA GLY A 170 10.29 -0.68 -7.41
C GLY A 170 10.38 0.37 -6.31
N GLY A 171 11.21 0.13 -5.31
CA GLY A 171 11.34 1.04 -4.18
C GLY A 171 12.70 0.99 -3.52
N ALA A 172 12.99 2.06 -2.79
CA ALA A 172 14.17 2.22 -1.96
C ALA A 172 13.77 2.72 -0.58
N SER A 173 14.36 2.14 0.45
CA SER A 173 14.22 2.56 1.83
C SER A 173 15.59 2.83 2.42
N MET A 174 15.80 4.00 3.00
CA MET A 174 17.03 4.38 3.69
C MET A 174 16.70 4.78 5.11
N ASN A 175 17.54 4.33 6.04
CA ASN A 175 17.48 4.72 7.43
C ASN A 175 18.89 5.04 7.92
N ILE A 176 19.04 6.22 8.52
CA ILE A 176 20.29 6.68 9.15
C ILE A 176 20.00 6.88 10.62
N ARG A 177 20.59 6.05 11.49
CA ARG A 177 20.40 6.13 12.92
C ARG A 177 21.71 6.41 13.63
N GLU A 178 21.72 7.54 14.29
CA GLU A 178 22.78 8.00 15.19
C GLU A 178 22.25 8.12 16.62
N ASN A 179 23.13 8.47 17.58
CA ASN A 179 22.78 8.52 19.01
C ASN A 179 21.51 9.31 19.31
N LYS A 180 21.34 10.49 18.71
CA LYS A 180 20.25 11.43 19.02
C LYS A 180 19.23 11.59 17.90
N PHE A 181 19.45 11.00 16.73
CA PHE A 181 18.51 11.14 15.64
C PHE A 181 18.35 9.84 14.83
N ASN A 182 17.20 9.70 14.24
CA ASN A 182 16.86 8.65 13.31
C ASN A 182 16.18 9.27 12.10
N LEU A 183 16.88 9.36 10.99
CA LEU A 183 16.37 9.84 9.71
C LEU A 183 15.91 8.64 8.89
N TYR A 184 14.74 8.71 8.31
CA TYR A 184 14.25 7.70 7.39
C TYR A 184 13.72 8.30 6.10
N LEU A 185 13.93 7.59 5.00
CA LEU A 185 13.42 7.91 3.67
C LEU A 185 12.91 6.63 3.03
N ASN A 186 11.69 6.67 2.53
CA ASN A 186 11.10 5.62 1.72
C ASN A 186 10.58 6.25 0.43
N TYR A 187 10.89 5.61 -0.68
CA TYR A 187 10.35 5.97 -1.98
C TYR A 187 9.95 4.70 -2.71
N SER A 188 8.82 4.73 -3.40
CA SER A 188 8.42 3.66 -4.29
C SER A 188 7.65 4.18 -5.50
N TYR A 189 7.80 3.45 -6.60
CA TYR A 189 7.08 3.65 -7.83
C TYR A 189 6.28 2.40 -8.17
N TYR A 190 5.03 2.57 -8.53
CA TYR A 190 4.13 1.51 -8.99
C TYR A 190 3.62 1.83 -10.38
N GLN A 191 3.57 0.79 -11.23
CA GLN A 191 2.89 0.82 -12.51
C GLN A 191 2.10 -0.46 -12.69
N GLY A 192 0.83 -0.35 -13.08
CA GLY A 192 -0.02 -1.51 -13.31
C GLY A 192 -1.13 -1.28 -14.31
N LYS A 193 -1.61 -2.37 -14.86
CA LYS A 193 -2.80 -2.41 -15.73
C LYS A 193 -3.83 -3.33 -15.08
N ASP A 194 -5.07 -2.88 -15.02
CA ASP A 194 -6.22 -3.67 -14.58
C ASP A 194 -7.22 -3.78 -15.72
N VAL A 195 -7.79 -4.96 -15.92
CA VAL A 195 -8.90 -5.19 -16.87
C VAL A 195 -10.04 -5.83 -16.10
N ILE A 196 -11.20 -5.20 -16.19
CA ILE A 196 -12.44 -5.65 -15.56
C ILE A 196 -13.45 -5.85 -16.69
N ASP A 197 -14.00 -7.05 -16.81
CA ASP A 197 -15.14 -7.35 -17.65
C ASP A 197 -16.32 -7.60 -16.73
N LEU A 198 -17.45 -6.99 -17.05
CA LEU A 198 -18.67 -7.07 -16.27
C LEU A 198 -19.84 -7.35 -17.22
N PHE A 199 -20.51 -8.46 -16.98
CA PHE A 199 -21.75 -8.81 -17.63
C PHE A 199 -22.90 -8.68 -16.63
N ILE A 200 -23.94 -7.93 -17.00
CA ILE A 200 -25.15 -7.76 -16.21
C ILE A 200 -26.33 -8.24 -17.03
N ASP A 201 -27.08 -9.17 -16.48
CA ASP A 201 -28.37 -9.63 -17.00
C ASP A 201 -29.43 -9.32 -15.95
N ARG A 202 -30.33 -8.39 -16.28
CA ARG A 202 -31.39 -7.92 -15.37
C ARG A 202 -32.77 -8.19 -15.96
N ALA A 203 -33.54 -8.99 -15.24
CA ALA A 203 -34.96 -9.17 -15.51
C ALA A 203 -35.77 -8.15 -14.69
N PHE A 204 -36.78 -7.55 -15.31
CA PHE A 204 -37.76 -6.65 -14.68
C PHE A 204 -39.04 -7.41 -14.44
N GLU A 205 -39.34 -7.72 -13.18
CA GLU A 205 -40.55 -8.53 -12.83
C GLU A 205 -41.85 -7.87 -13.19
N ARG A 206 -41.91 -6.53 -13.18
CA ARG A 206 -43.14 -5.76 -13.35
C ARG A 206 -43.62 -5.73 -14.80
N ASP A 207 -42.72 -5.69 -15.77
CA ASP A 207 -43.03 -5.49 -17.19
C ASP A 207 -42.52 -6.66 -18.06
N GLY A 208 -41.98 -7.71 -17.44
CA GLY A 208 -41.39 -8.88 -18.13
C GLY A 208 -40.11 -8.56 -18.91
N GLY A 209 -39.60 -7.36 -18.75
CA GLY A 209 -38.48 -6.82 -19.48
C GLY A 209 -37.14 -7.43 -19.11
N ARG A 210 -36.18 -7.51 -20.06
CA ARG A 210 -34.82 -7.99 -19.83
C ARG A 210 -33.81 -7.05 -20.45
N MET A 211 -32.89 -6.57 -19.62
CA MET A 211 -31.72 -5.76 -20.01
C MET A 211 -30.45 -6.58 -19.91
N MET A 212 -29.71 -6.65 -21.00
CA MET A 212 -28.37 -7.23 -21.04
C MET A 212 -27.35 -6.11 -21.21
N GLN A 213 -26.30 -6.16 -20.41
CA GLN A 213 -25.21 -5.19 -20.45
C GLN A 213 -23.88 -5.92 -20.42
N ASP A 214 -23.07 -5.68 -21.42
CA ASP A 214 -21.69 -6.17 -21.49
C ASP A 214 -20.76 -4.96 -21.47
N SER A 215 -19.82 -4.96 -20.52
CA SER A 215 -18.90 -3.85 -20.35
C SER A 215 -17.49 -4.32 -20.05
N TYR A 216 -16.54 -3.60 -20.59
CA TYR A 216 -15.13 -3.76 -20.25
C TYR A 216 -14.55 -2.45 -19.77
N ARG A 217 -13.57 -2.55 -18.88
CA ARG A 217 -12.85 -1.42 -18.33
C ARG A 217 -11.37 -1.75 -18.28
N LYS A 218 -10.55 -0.94 -18.94
CA LYS A 218 -9.09 -1.06 -18.96
C LYS A 218 -8.48 0.15 -18.26
N ARG A 219 -7.83 -0.10 -17.13
CA ARG A 219 -7.17 0.94 -16.33
C ARG A 219 -5.66 0.81 -16.41
N ARG A 220 -4.97 1.95 -16.46
CA ARG A 220 -3.52 2.04 -16.27
C ARG A 220 -3.26 2.99 -15.12
N ASN A 221 -2.56 2.48 -14.11
CA ASN A 221 -2.24 3.21 -12.89
C ASN A 221 -0.74 3.44 -12.81
N TYR A 222 -0.35 4.65 -12.45
CA TYR A 222 1.01 5.05 -12.13
C TYR A 222 0.96 5.73 -10.77
N SER A 223 1.89 5.39 -9.88
CA SER A 223 1.91 5.99 -8.55
C SER A 223 3.33 6.13 -8.05
N HIS A 224 3.61 7.29 -7.47
CA HIS A 224 4.84 7.61 -6.75
C HIS A 224 4.47 7.83 -5.28
N TYR A 225 5.03 7.05 -4.41
CA TYR A 225 4.89 7.20 -2.97
C TYR A 225 6.24 7.60 -2.38
N PHE A 226 6.22 8.57 -1.48
CA PHE A 226 7.38 8.89 -0.66
C PHE A 226 6.97 9.14 0.79
N ARG A 227 7.86 8.81 1.70
CA ARG A 227 7.75 9.14 3.12
C ARG A 227 9.13 9.36 3.69
N THR A 228 9.32 10.50 4.34
CA THR A 228 10.55 10.84 5.03
C THR A 228 10.23 11.41 6.40
N GLY A 229 11.17 11.35 7.30
CA GLY A 229 11.03 11.96 8.61
C GLY A 229 12.28 11.80 9.45
N CYS A 230 12.26 12.49 10.57
CA CYS A 230 13.35 12.47 11.53
C CYS A 230 12.76 12.37 12.95
N ASP A 231 13.25 11.39 13.72
CA ASP A 231 13.00 11.31 15.15
C ASP A 231 14.21 11.83 15.89
N TYR A 232 14.05 12.83 16.74
CA TYR A 232 15.08 13.38 17.58
C TYR A 232 14.87 12.95 19.05
N TYR A 233 15.84 12.27 19.61
CA TYR A 233 15.85 11.78 20.98
C TYR A 233 16.41 12.85 21.90
N LEU A 234 15.53 13.70 22.48
CA LEU A 234 15.90 14.75 23.44
C LEU A 234 16.58 14.12 24.67
N ASN A 235 16.04 13.02 25.15
CA ASN A 235 16.58 12.17 26.21
C ASN A 235 15.97 10.76 26.08
N GLU A 236 16.33 9.84 27.01
CA GLU A 236 15.86 8.45 26.99
C GLU A 236 14.32 8.29 27.08
N ARG A 237 13.62 9.32 27.54
CA ARG A 237 12.17 9.31 27.74
C ARG A 237 11.41 10.20 26.78
N THR A 238 12.08 11.12 26.08
CA THR A 238 11.41 12.10 25.24
C THR A 238 11.93 12.01 23.82
N VAL A 239 11.01 11.79 22.90
CA VAL A 239 11.27 11.75 21.45
C VAL A 239 10.40 12.79 20.78
N TRP A 240 11.00 13.60 19.94
CA TRP A 240 10.31 14.51 19.04
C TRP A 240 10.51 14.04 17.61
N GLY A 241 9.40 13.86 16.87
CA GLY A 241 9.39 13.39 15.50
C GLY A 241 8.77 14.40 14.55
N VAL A 242 9.34 14.50 13.35
CA VAL A 242 8.75 15.20 12.21
C VAL A 242 8.66 14.22 11.04
N SER A 243 7.60 14.35 10.25
CA SER A 243 7.39 13.49 9.08
C SER A 243 6.76 14.26 7.93
N LEU A 244 7.14 13.87 6.71
CA LEU A 244 6.56 14.34 5.46
C LEU A 244 6.29 13.11 4.59
N GLY A 245 5.13 13.05 3.97
CA GLY A 245 4.75 11.97 3.07
C GLY A 245 3.89 12.46 1.93
N GLY A 246 3.80 11.67 0.89
CA GLY A 246 2.91 11.96 -0.22
C GLY A 246 2.76 10.80 -1.18
N ASN A 247 1.66 10.85 -1.91
CA ASN A 247 1.39 9.94 -3.01
C ASN A 247 0.90 10.75 -4.21
N PHE A 248 1.55 10.57 -5.35
CA PHE A 248 1.20 11.19 -6.61
C PHE A 248 0.82 10.10 -7.58
N SER A 249 -0.45 10.07 -7.99
CA SER A 249 -0.93 9.02 -8.86
C SER A 249 -1.68 9.56 -10.07
N ARG A 250 -1.52 8.86 -11.19
CA ARG A 250 -2.22 9.11 -12.43
C ARG A 250 -2.89 7.82 -12.88
N GLN A 251 -4.18 7.92 -13.15
CA GLN A 251 -4.98 6.83 -13.69
C GLN A 251 -5.53 7.23 -15.05
N ARG A 252 -5.41 6.33 -16.01
CA ARG A 252 -6.07 6.41 -17.31
C ARG A 252 -7.02 5.22 -17.43
N GLU A 253 -8.25 5.49 -17.80
CA GLU A 253 -9.27 4.47 -17.96
C GLU A 253 -9.92 4.58 -19.34
N ASN A 254 -10.03 3.45 -20.02
CA ASN A 254 -10.85 3.28 -21.22
C ASN A 254 -11.93 2.25 -20.88
N ALA A 255 -13.18 2.61 -21.07
CA ALA A 255 -14.30 1.70 -20.88
C ALA A 255 -15.19 1.68 -22.11
N GLY A 256 -15.76 0.52 -22.40
CA GLY A 256 -16.80 0.34 -23.39
C GLY A 256 -17.94 -0.44 -22.76
N MET A 257 -19.16 -0.12 -23.14
CA MET A 257 -20.36 -0.73 -22.63
C MET A 257 -21.35 -0.89 -23.79
N PHE A 258 -21.84 -2.10 -23.97
CA PHE A 258 -22.97 -2.41 -24.83
C PHE A 258 -24.19 -2.72 -23.95
N THR A 259 -25.32 -2.10 -24.25
CA THR A 259 -26.59 -2.34 -23.54
C THR A 259 -27.66 -2.68 -24.54
N GLU A 260 -28.44 -3.72 -24.27
CA GLU A 260 -29.59 -4.17 -25.07
C GLU A 260 -30.81 -4.35 -24.16
N ILE A 261 -31.94 -3.79 -24.56
CA ILE A 261 -33.25 -3.98 -23.92
C ILE A 261 -34.11 -4.78 -24.88
N ARG A 262 -34.36 -6.06 -24.56
CA ARG A 262 -34.96 -7.02 -25.49
C ARG A 262 -36.39 -6.67 -25.93
N GLU A 263 -37.21 -6.13 -25.03
CA GLU A 263 -38.61 -5.84 -25.33
C GLU A 263 -38.77 -4.68 -26.29
N THR A 264 -37.91 -3.69 -26.20
CA THR A 264 -38.00 -2.49 -27.04
C THR A 264 -37.12 -2.56 -28.27
N GLY A 265 -36.27 -3.60 -28.36
CA GLY A 265 -35.23 -3.70 -29.39
C GLY A 265 -34.19 -2.56 -29.33
N VAL A 266 -34.18 -1.80 -28.23
CA VAL A 266 -33.24 -0.68 -28.09
C VAL A 266 -31.88 -1.22 -27.68
N ALA A 267 -30.87 -0.97 -28.51
CA ALA A 267 -29.50 -1.24 -28.20
C ALA A 267 -28.66 0.04 -28.25
N GLY A 268 -27.51 0.05 -27.54
CA GLY A 268 -26.63 1.20 -27.55
C GLY A 268 -25.23 0.84 -27.13
N ASN A 269 -24.26 1.55 -27.70
CA ASN A 269 -22.85 1.49 -27.32
C ASN A 269 -22.49 2.78 -26.62
N THR A 270 -21.75 2.66 -25.50
CA THR A 270 -21.15 3.80 -24.80
C THR A 270 -19.67 3.55 -24.65
N TYR A 271 -18.86 4.53 -25.04
CA TYR A 271 -17.42 4.52 -24.83
C TYR A 271 -17.04 5.67 -23.92
N SER A 272 -16.12 5.42 -22.99
CA SER A 272 -15.60 6.48 -22.16
C SER A 272 -14.08 6.42 -22.07
N HIS A 273 -13.49 7.60 -22.06
CA HIS A 273 -12.08 7.82 -21.78
C HIS A 273 -11.97 8.76 -20.59
N ALA A 274 -11.34 8.30 -19.54
CA ALA A 274 -11.12 9.10 -18.34
C ALA A 274 -9.64 9.16 -17.98
N GLU A 275 -9.21 10.33 -17.55
CA GLU A 275 -7.89 10.56 -16.97
C GLU A 275 -8.06 11.27 -15.63
N GLN A 276 -7.38 10.75 -14.59
CA GLN A 276 -7.43 11.29 -13.24
C GLN A 276 -6.04 11.40 -12.67
N ASN A 277 -5.73 12.57 -12.15
CA ASN A 277 -4.53 12.83 -11.34
C ASN A 277 -4.98 13.03 -9.88
N ARG A 278 -4.34 12.31 -8.96
CA ARG A 278 -4.65 12.33 -7.54
C ARG A 278 -3.35 12.52 -6.78
N ASN A 279 -3.27 13.60 -6.05
CA ASN A 279 -2.08 13.97 -5.32
C ASN A 279 -2.45 14.20 -3.86
N ASN A 280 -1.71 13.59 -2.96
CA ASN A 280 -1.82 13.92 -1.55
C ASN A 280 -0.44 14.19 -0.96
N VAL A 281 -0.42 15.07 0.01
CA VAL A 281 0.76 15.40 0.81
C VAL A 281 0.33 15.45 2.27
N SER A 282 1.14 14.86 3.14
CA SER A 282 0.95 14.90 4.58
C SER A 282 2.22 15.39 5.27
N ALA A 283 2.06 16.20 6.27
CA ALA A 283 3.14 16.64 7.15
C ALA A 283 2.69 16.49 8.60
N GLY A 284 3.58 16.03 9.46
CA GLY A 284 3.23 15.81 10.85
C GLY A 284 4.40 16.05 11.78
N THR A 285 4.10 16.48 13.00
CA THR A 285 5.03 16.53 14.10
C THR A 285 4.41 15.84 15.31
N SER A 286 5.22 15.17 16.09
CA SER A 286 4.76 14.47 17.29
C SER A 286 5.83 14.49 18.37
N MET A 287 5.39 14.58 19.62
CA MET A 287 6.24 14.47 20.78
C MET A 287 5.69 13.38 21.71
N VAL A 288 6.55 12.49 22.16
CA VAL A 288 6.22 11.42 23.08
C VAL A 288 7.14 11.54 24.28
N HIS A 289 6.55 11.57 25.48
CA HIS A 289 7.27 11.58 26.76
C HIS A 289 6.82 10.42 27.63
N LYS A 290 7.72 9.49 27.95
CA LYS A 290 7.48 8.37 28.88
C LYS A 290 7.61 8.88 30.31
N LEU A 291 6.53 8.70 31.08
CA LEU A 291 6.52 9.07 32.49
C LEU A 291 7.39 8.11 33.33
N LYS A 292 7.74 8.54 34.54
CA LYS A 292 8.49 7.69 35.48
C LYS A 292 7.70 6.45 35.93
N ARG A 293 6.36 6.57 35.93
CA ARG A 293 5.45 5.47 36.29
C ARG A 293 5.45 4.46 35.12
N GLU A 294 5.57 3.19 35.43
CA GLU A 294 5.56 2.10 34.46
C GLU A 294 4.29 2.12 33.61
N GLY A 295 4.41 2.10 32.29
CA GLY A 295 3.29 2.18 31.35
C GLY A 295 2.70 3.58 31.12
N GLY A 296 3.13 4.62 31.85
CA GLY A 296 2.66 5.99 31.66
C GLY A 296 3.33 6.70 30.47
N GLU A 297 2.53 7.28 29.59
CA GLU A 297 3.00 8.03 28.42
C GLU A 297 2.16 9.27 28.21
N LEU A 298 2.82 10.40 27.89
CA LEU A 298 2.18 11.61 27.41
C LEU A 298 2.59 11.80 25.95
N SER A 299 1.62 11.93 25.05
CA SER A 299 1.87 12.17 23.64
C SER A 299 1.06 13.35 23.12
N ALA A 300 1.68 14.15 22.24
CA ALA A 300 1.03 15.21 21.50
C ALA A 300 1.43 15.09 20.03
N SER A 301 0.49 15.31 19.11
CA SER A 301 0.76 15.32 17.68
C SER A 301 -0.04 16.40 16.98
N PHE A 302 0.56 16.93 15.92
CA PHE A 302 -0.10 17.80 14.96
C PHE A 302 0.15 17.23 13.57
N ASP A 303 -0.91 17.03 12.80
CA ASP A 303 -0.87 16.46 11.47
C ASP A 303 -1.62 17.36 10.50
N TYR A 304 -0.99 17.64 9.35
CA TYR A 304 -1.55 18.34 8.22
C TYR A 304 -1.67 17.38 7.05
N PHE A 305 -2.82 17.41 6.39
CA PHE A 305 -3.09 16.61 5.20
C PHE A 305 -3.70 17.49 4.12
N HIS A 306 -3.14 17.41 2.91
CA HIS A 306 -3.67 18.07 1.73
C HIS A 306 -3.91 17.06 0.63
N TYR A 307 -5.12 17.09 0.06
CA TYR A 307 -5.52 16.22 -1.03
C TYR A 307 -6.02 17.06 -2.21
N TYR A 308 -5.56 16.70 -3.40
CA TYR A 308 -5.95 17.34 -4.65
C TYR A 308 -6.24 16.29 -5.71
N ARG A 309 -7.43 16.39 -6.34
CA ARG A 309 -7.86 15.51 -7.42
C ARG A 309 -8.36 16.31 -8.59
N VAL A 310 -7.87 16.00 -9.78
CA VAL A 310 -8.37 16.51 -11.07
C VAL A 310 -8.62 15.32 -11.98
N GLY A 311 -9.77 15.33 -12.64
CA GLY A 311 -10.12 14.29 -13.60
C GLY A 311 -10.95 14.86 -14.74
N ASN A 312 -10.69 14.37 -15.94
CA ASN A 312 -11.46 14.63 -17.15
C ASN A 312 -12.03 13.31 -17.63
N GLN A 313 -13.27 13.32 -18.06
CA GLN A 313 -13.92 12.18 -18.68
C GLN A 313 -14.64 12.63 -19.96
N LEU A 314 -14.35 11.95 -21.06
CA LEU A 314 -15.10 12.06 -22.30
C LEU A 314 -15.97 10.80 -22.41
N MET A 315 -17.21 10.99 -22.81
CA MET A 315 -18.17 9.91 -22.98
C MET A 315 -18.95 10.11 -24.28
N ASP A 316 -18.89 9.10 -25.14
CA ASP A 316 -19.61 9.06 -26.41
C ASP A 316 -20.62 7.92 -26.36
N SER A 317 -21.89 8.21 -26.69
CA SER A 317 -22.96 7.22 -26.72
C SER A 317 -23.60 7.20 -28.10
N PHE A 318 -23.68 6.01 -28.65
CA PHE A 318 -24.28 5.78 -30.00
C PHE A 318 -25.45 4.83 -29.85
N LYS A 319 -26.57 5.19 -30.43
CA LYS A 319 -27.62 4.23 -30.73
C LYS A 319 -27.28 3.59 -32.07
N PRO A 320 -27.25 2.24 -32.20
CA PRO A 320 -27.24 1.63 -33.53
C PRO A 320 -28.47 2.10 -34.27
N ASP A 321 -28.29 2.52 -35.51
CA ASP A 321 -29.44 2.78 -36.38
C ASP A 321 -30.26 1.50 -36.42
N THR A 322 -31.56 1.62 -36.12
CA THR A 322 -32.50 0.51 -36.25
C THR A 322 -32.49 0.07 -37.72
N LEU A 323 -31.95 -1.14 -37.97
CA LEU A 323 -32.04 -1.82 -39.25
C LEU A 323 -33.51 -2.12 -39.58
#